data_a94ff96d54382eb454de2cd2d19e797e
#
_entry.id   a94ff96d54382eb454de2cd2d19e797e
#
_cell.length_a   1.000
_cell.length_b   1.000
_cell.length_c   1.000
_cell.angle_alpha   90.00
_cell.angle_beta   90.00
_cell.angle_gamma   90.00
#
_symmetry.space_group_name_H-M   'P 1'
#
loop_
_entity.id
_entity.type
_entity.pdbx_description
1 polymer ?
#
loop_
_entity_poly.entity_id
_entity_poly.type
_entity_poly.pdbx_seq_one_letter_code
_entity_poly.pdbx_strand_id
1 'polypeptide(L)'
;MYRLHIANKNYSSWSLRPWLVLRELGIQFEERLTVFAPGSNWARFRDFSPNGKVPCLVDGDTVVWDSLAIVEYLAERHAGVWPADARARAWSRCAAAEMHSGFAALRGHCTMNCGMRVQLHSIPEAVSADLARLGELWSEGLERHGGPFLGGAAFSAVDAFFAPVAFRIRSYGLPVTGTALAYAERLLALPGMREWDAAALAEPWRDPEHDEQAVANGTLIADLRVPA
;
A
#
# COMPACT_ATOMS: atom_id res chain seq x y z
N MET A 1 7.80 22.71 -0.55
CA MET A 1 8.21 21.30 -0.32
C MET A 1 7.05 20.58 0.32
N TYR A 2 6.63 19.44 -0.23
CA TYR A 2 5.56 18.62 0.33
C TYR A 2 5.95 18.08 1.71
N ARG A 3 4.97 18.01 2.62
CA ARG A 3 5.08 17.26 3.88
C ARG A 3 4.04 16.15 3.86
N LEU A 4 4.47 14.89 3.92
CA LEU A 4 3.58 13.75 3.94
C LEU A 4 3.51 13.17 5.35
N HIS A 5 2.35 13.30 5.97
CA HIS A 5 2.07 12.68 7.26
C HIS A 5 1.66 11.23 7.06
N ILE A 6 2.36 10.33 7.74
CA ILE A 6 2.15 8.88 7.70
C ILE A 6 2.06 8.30 9.11
N ALA A 7 1.60 7.06 9.24
CA ALA A 7 1.77 6.27 10.46
C ALA A 7 2.81 5.15 10.24
N ASN A 8 2.99 4.31 11.26
CA ASN A 8 3.96 3.22 11.27
C ASN A 8 4.00 2.46 9.96
N LYS A 9 5.20 2.33 9.40
CA LYS A 9 5.41 1.67 8.10
C LYS A 9 5.05 0.18 8.14
N ASN A 10 5.21 -0.44 9.31
CA ASN A 10 4.85 -1.86 9.45
C ASN A 10 3.35 -2.13 9.20
N TYR A 11 2.47 -1.18 9.51
CA TYR A 11 1.02 -1.39 9.52
C TYR A 11 0.26 -0.54 8.49
N SER A 12 0.74 0.68 8.20
CA SER A 12 -0.05 1.68 7.47
C SER A 12 -0.04 1.48 5.96
N SER A 13 -0.91 0.59 5.49
CA SER A 13 -1.11 0.31 4.06
C SER A 13 -1.59 1.53 3.26
N TRP A 14 -2.32 2.43 3.90
CA TRP A 14 -2.80 3.65 3.26
C TRP A 14 -1.69 4.68 3.06
N SER A 15 -0.79 4.82 4.05
CA SER A 15 0.37 5.71 3.97
C SER A 15 1.37 5.28 2.88
N LEU A 16 1.56 3.97 2.70
CA LEU A 16 2.47 3.42 1.69
C LEU A 16 2.16 3.91 0.27
N ARG A 17 0.88 4.03 -0.09
CA ARG A 17 0.47 4.34 -1.47
C ARG A 17 1.05 5.67 -1.98
N PRO A 18 0.73 6.85 -1.42
CA PRO A 18 1.30 8.11 -1.90
C PRO A 18 2.79 8.23 -1.58
N TRP A 19 3.25 7.63 -0.50
CA TRP A 19 4.67 7.61 -0.15
C TRP A 19 5.49 6.94 -1.26
N LEU A 20 5.03 5.79 -1.74
CA LEU A 20 5.70 5.06 -2.82
C LEU A 20 5.68 5.83 -4.14
N VAL A 21 4.57 6.50 -4.46
CA VAL A 21 4.51 7.38 -5.65
C VAL A 21 5.56 8.48 -5.56
N LEU A 22 5.67 9.18 -4.43
CA LEU A 22 6.63 10.24 -4.24
C LEU A 22 8.08 9.72 -4.37
N ARG A 23 8.37 8.55 -3.77
CA ARG A 23 9.72 7.94 -3.78
C ARG A 23 10.12 7.46 -5.18
N GLU A 24 9.30 6.65 -5.83
CA GLU A 24 9.63 6.04 -7.13
C GLU A 24 9.71 7.09 -8.26
N LEU A 25 8.96 8.19 -8.15
CA LEU A 25 9.03 9.28 -9.13
C LEU A 25 10.06 10.36 -8.76
N GLY A 26 10.81 10.21 -7.67
CA GLY A 26 11.83 11.17 -7.25
C GLY A 26 11.26 12.54 -6.83
N ILE A 27 9.98 12.60 -6.45
CA ILE A 27 9.32 13.82 -5.98
C ILE A 27 9.78 14.10 -4.56
N GLN A 28 10.38 15.27 -4.33
CA GLN A 28 10.92 15.64 -3.03
C GLN A 28 9.83 15.93 -2.01
N PHE A 29 9.91 15.31 -0.84
CA PHE A 29 8.99 15.54 0.27
C PHE A 29 9.68 15.33 1.62
N GLU A 30 9.10 15.90 2.64
CA GLU A 30 9.44 15.66 4.03
C GLU A 30 8.46 14.63 4.60
N GLU A 31 8.99 13.53 5.14
CA GLU A 31 8.20 12.51 5.84
C GLU A 31 7.93 12.96 7.27
N ARG A 32 6.68 12.90 7.70
CA ARG A 32 6.22 13.17 9.05
C ARG A 32 5.54 11.93 9.64
N LEU A 33 6.29 11.17 10.42
CA LEU A 33 5.78 9.98 11.09
C LEU A 33 5.05 10.35 12.39
N THR A 34 3.80 9.90 12.51
CA THR A 34 3.05 9.90 13.77
C THR A 34 2.67 8.46 14.08
N VAL A 35 3.31 7.87 15.09
CA VAL A 35 3.09 6.46 15.46
C VAL A 35 1.68 6.24 15.99
N PHE A 36 1.12 5.06 15.71
CA PHE A 36 -0.12 4.63 16.35
C PHE A 36 0.07 4.55 17.87
N ALA A 37 -0.96 4.88 18.61
CA ALA A 37 -1.02 4.76 20.05
C ALA A 37 -2.23 3.88 20.44
N PRO A 38 -2.20 3.24 21.60
CA PRO A 38 -3.32 2.46 22.08
C PRO A 38 -4.64 3.25 22.04
N GLY A 39 -5.70 2.61 21.56
CA GLY A 39 -7.01 3.22 21.39
C GLY A 39 -7.12 4.11 20.16
N SER A 40 -7.97 5.14 20.23
CA SER A 40 -8.25 5.99 19.08
C SER A 40 -7.12 6.97 18.78
N ASN A 41 -6.61 6.92 17.56
CA ASN A 41 -5.63 7.88 17.04
C ASN A 41 -6.26 9.13 16.43
N TRP A 42 -7.59 9.23 16.42
CA TRP A 42 -8.33 10.28 15.74
C TRP A 42 -7.92 11.69 16.22
N ALA A 43 -7.85 11.95 17.49
CA ALA A 43 -7.49 13.25 18.04
C ALA A 43 -6.09 13.69 17.62
N ARG A 44 -5.10 12.78 17.71
CA ARG A 44 -3.71 13.04 17.30
C ARG A 44 -3.57 13.33 15.81
N PHE A 45 -4.32 12.61 14.98
CA PHE A 45 -4.27 12.83 13.53
C PHE A 45 -5.06 14.07 13.11
N ARG A 46 -6.02 14.52 13.92
CA ARG A 46 -6.76 15.77 13.69
C ARG A 46 -5.88 17.02 13.74
N ASP A 47 -4.74 16.97 14.37
CA ASP A 47 -3.79 18.10 14.43
C ASP A 47 -3.26 18.49 13.04
N PHE A 48 -3.25 17.54 12.08
CA PHE A 48 -2.74 17.78 10.73
C PHE A 48 -3.68 17.28 9.62
N SER A 49 -4.63 16.42 9.92
CA SER A 49 -5.51 15.79 8.93
C SER A 49 -6.98 16.06 9.25
N PRO A 50 -7.74 16.72 8.35
CA PRO A 50 -9.13 17.08 8.59
C PRO A 50 -10.07 15.91 8.88
N ASN A 51 -9.75 14.71 8.41
CA ASN A 51 -10.53 13.49 8.66
C ASN A 51 -9.96 12.62 9.80
N GLY A 52 -8.92 13.08 10.51
CA GLY A 52 -8.29 12.32 11.60
C GLY A 52 -7.66 11.01 11.18
N LYS A 53 -7.18 10.92 9.93
CA LYS A 53 -6.56 9.71 9.35
C LYS A 53 -5.28 10.06 8.60
N VAL A 54 -4.49 9.05 8.32
CA VAL A 54 -3.31 9.09 7.44
C VAL A 54 -3.55 8.25 6.19
N PRO A 55 -2.91 8.58 5.04
CA PRO A 55 -1.96 9.68 4.83
C PRO A 55 -2.64 11.06 4.73
N CYS A 56 -1.86 12.11 4.98
CA CYS A 56 -2.24 13.48 4.71
C CYS A 56 -1.05 14.25 4.12
N LEU A 57 -1.25 14.93 3.01
CA LEU A 57 -0.23 15.75 2.33
C LEU A 57 -0.49 17.22 2.63
N VAL A 58 0.58 17.95 2.97
CA VAL A 58 0.55 19.41 3.14
C VAL A 58 1.51 20.03 2.14
N ASP A 59 0.98 20.97 1.32
CA ASP A 59 1.72 21.76 0.35
C ASP A 59 1.42 23.25 0.57
N GLY A 60 2.35 23.96 1.24
CA GLY A 60 2.08 25.32 1.72
C GLY A 60 0.87 25.33 2.65
N ASP A 61 -0.18 26.06 2.24
CA ASP A 61 -1.45 26.17 2.97
C ASP A 61 -2.50 25.14 2.51
N THR A 62 -2.18 24.33 1.50
CA THR A 62 -3.08 23.30 0.98
C THR A 62 -2.92 22.00 1.74
N VAL A 63 -4.01 21.47 2.28
CA VAL A 63 -4.06 20.16 2.97
C VAL A 63 -4.88 19.21 2.12
N VAL A 64 -4.28 18.07 1.76
CA VAL A 64 -4.89 17.05 0.89
C VAL A 64 -4.96 15.70 1.60
N TRP A 65 -6.11 15.11 1.64
CA TRP A 65 -6.45 13.77 2.13
C TRP A 65 -7.58 13.21 1.24
N ASP A 66 -7.76 11.94 1.00
CA ASP A 66 -7.03 10.76 1.41
C ASP A 66 -5.94 10.33 0.37
N SER A 67 -5.55 9.04 0.41
CA SER A 67 -4.48 8.52 -0.47
C SER A 67 -4.77 8.70 -1.96
N LEU A 68 -6.02 8.54 -2.41
CA LEU A 68 -6.39 8.71 -3.83
C LEU A 68 -6.38 10.20 -4.20
N ALA A 69 -6.95 11.06 -3.36
CA ALA A 69 -6.92 12.51 -3.60
C ALA A 69 -5.49 13.07 -3.60
N ILE A 70 -4.60 12.56 -2.72
CA ILE A 70 -3.18 12.95 -2.73
C ILE A 70 -2.55 12.58 -4.07
N VAL A 71 -2.78 11.38 -4.58
CA VAL A 71 -2.23 10.93 -5.86
C VAL A 71 -2.77 11.78 -7.02
N GLU A 72 -4.06 12.09 -7.05
CA GLU A 72 -4.63 12.98 -8.08
C GLU A 72 -4.05 14.40 -7.99
N TYR A 73 -3.90 14.94 -6.77
CA TYR A 73 -3.25 16.25 -6.55
C TYR A 73 -1.82 16.27 -7.08
N LEU A 74 -1.05 15.20 -6.86
CA LEU A 74 0.30 15.06 -7.39
C LEU A 74 0.29 14.95 -8.92
N ALA A 75 -0.69 14.25 -9.50
CA ALA A 75 -0.80 14.05 -10.94
C ALA A 75 -1.04 15.34 -11.74
N GLU A 76 -1.66 16.35 -11.13
CA GLU A 76 -1.82 17.68 -11.73
C GLU A 76 -0.49 18.44 -11.87
N ARG A 77 0.56 18.02 -11.15
CA ARG A 77 1.84 18.75 -11.00
C ARG A 77 3.05 17.97 -11.46
N HIS A 78 2.93 16.66 -11.50
CA HIS A 78 4.05 15.76 -11.82
C HIS A 78 3.66 14.76 -12.90
N ALA A 79 4.40 14.78 -13.99
CA ALA A 79 4.27 13.76 -15.03
C ALA A 79 4.69 12.38 -14.46
N GLY A 80 4.11 11.29 -15.01
CA GLY A 80 4.45 9.93 -14.63
C GLY A 80 3.66 9.39 -13.42
N VAL A 81 2.94 10.22 -12.68
CA VAL A 81 2.01 9.73 -11.62
C VAL A 81 0.97 8.79 -12.23
N TRP A 82 0.40 9.16 -13.37
CA TRP A 82 -0.41 8.26 -14.20
C TRP A 82 0.26 8.04 -15.57
N PRO A 83 -0.06 6.94 -16.28
CA PRO A 83 0.42 6.71 -17.63
C PRO A 83 0.11 7.87 -18.58
N ALA A 84 1.03 8.18 -19.50
CA ALA A 84 0.83 9.23 -20.50
C ALA A 84 -0.24 8.85 -21.53
N ASP A 85 -0.34 7.57 -21.90
CA ASP A 85 -1.39 7.07 -22.77
C ASP A 85 -2.77 7.22 -22.12
N ALA A 86 -3.72 7.79 -22.81
CA ALA A 86 -5.04 8.10 -22.26
C ALA A 86 -5.86 6.86 -21.90
N ARG A 87 -5.71 5.75 -22.65
CA ARG A 87 -6.44 4.51 -22.37
C ARG A 87 -5.84 3.78 -21.19
N ALA A 88 -4.51 3.67 -21.14
CA ALA A 88 -3.79 3.11 -20.00
C ALA A 88 -4.06 3.93 -18.73
N ARG A 89 -4.08 5.26 -18.83
CA ARG A 89 -4.40 6.17 -17.71
C ARG A 89 -5.83 5.98 -17.18
N ALA A 90 -6.81 5.87 -18.07
CA ALA A 90 -8.20 5.62 -17.68
C ALA A 90 -8.34 4.27 -16.97
N TRP A 91 -7.77 3.20 -17.54
CA TRP A 91 -7.78 1.88 -16.94
C TRP A 91 -7.06 1.88 -15.56
N SER A 92 -5.90 2.51 -15.47
CA SER A 92 -5.12 2.63 -14.23
C SER A 92 -5.91 3.30 -13.11
N ARG A 93 -6.66 4.36 -13.42
CA ARG A 93 -7.54 5.03 -12.45
C ARG A 93 -8.68 4.12 -12.00
N CYS A 94 -9.29 3.37 -12.92
CA CYS A 94 -10.34 2.41 -12.57
C CYS A 94 -9.80 1.33 -11.62
N ALA A 95 -8.67 0.71 -11.95
CA ALA A 95 -8.05 -0.33 -11.13
C ALA A 95 -7.59 0.21 -9.76
N ALA A 96 -7.03 1.41 -9.70
CA ALA A 96 -6.66 2.06 -8.45
C ALA A 96 -7.89 2.38 -7.58
N ALA A 97 -8.98 2.86 -8.18
CA ALA A 97 -10.24 3.14 -7.48
C ALA A 97 -10.89 1.85 -6.96
N GLU A 98 -10.85 0.75 -7.74
CA GLU A 98 -11.31 -0.56 -7.31
C GLU A 98 -10.50 -1.07 -6.10
N MET A 99 -9.16 -0.93 -6.11
CA MET A 99 -8.33 -1.28 -4.96
C MET A 99 -8.59 -0.35 -3.76
N HIS A 100 -8.91 0.90 -4.00
CA HIS A 100 -9.19 1.89 -2.96
C HIS A 100 -10.47 1.55 -2.18
N SER A 101 -11.53 1.18 -2.87
CA SER A 101 -12.86 0.95 -2.30
C SER A 101 -13.20 -0.53 -2.05
N GLY A 102 -12.55 -1.45 -2.76
CA GLY A 102 -12.85 -2.88 -2.77
C GLY A 102 -11.90 -3.75 -1.96
N PHE A 103 -11.92 -5.06 -2.27
CA PHE A 103 -11.07 -6.09 -1.67
C PHE A 103 -11.16 -6.12 -0.13
N ALA A 104 -12.38 -5.91 0.39
CA ALA A 104 -12.60 -5.79 1.83
C ALA A 104 -12.32 -7.09 2.58
N ALA A 105 -12.61 -8.25 1.97
CA ALA A 105 -12.35 -9.55 2.56
C ALA A 105 -10.84 -9.79 2.72
N LEU A 106 -10.06 -9.59 1.67
CA LEU A 106 -8.61 -9.69 1.73
C LEU A 106 -8.00 -8.72 2.74
N ARG A 107 -8.43 -7.46 2.72
CA ARG A 107 -7.86 -6.41 3.57
C ARG A 107 -8.19 -6.60 5.04
N GLY A 108 -9.37 -7.13 5.35
CA GLY A 108 -9.78 -7.42 6.73
C GLY A 108 -9.23 -8.72 7.27
N HIS A 109 -9.13 -9.76 6.42
CA HIS A 109 -8.62 -11.08 6.84
C HIS A 109 -7.10 -11.13 6.93
N CYS A 110 -6.40 -10.42 6.03
CA CYS A 110 -4.95 -10.34 5.94
C CYS A 110 -4.53 -8.87 6.07
N THR A 111 -4.43 -8.35 7.29
CA THR A 111 -4.00 -6.97 7.53
C THR A 111 -2.54 -6.79 7.11
N MET A 112 -2.14 -5.56 6.73
CA MET A 112 -0.74 -5.33 6.35
C MET A 112 0.15 -5.35 7.60
N ASN A 113 1.13 -6.25 7.59
CA ASN A 113 2.22 -6.30 8.55
C ASN A 113 3.49 -6.70 7.78
N CYS A 114 4.47 -5.81 7.69
CA CYS A 114 5.69 -6.05 6.91
C CYS A 114 6.59 -7.09 7.57
N GLY A 115 6.64 -7.09 8.91
CA GLY A 115 7.58 -7.90 9.69
C GLY A 115 7.12 -9.31 9.99
N MET A 116 5.83 -9.55 10.13
CA MET A 116 5.32 -10.86 10.49
C MET A 116 5.20 -11.80 9.30
N ARG A 117 5.35 -13.10 9.57
CA ARG A 117 5.01 -14.21 8.69
C ARG A 117 3.98 -15.07 9.40
N VAL A 118 2.82 -15.23 8.79
CA VAL A 118 1.65 -15.89 9.38
C VAL A 118 1.17 -16.99 8.47
N GLN A 119 1.02 -18.18 9.00
CA GLN A 119 0.35 -19.29 8.33
C GLN A 119 -1.15 -19.21 8.63
N LEU A 120 -1.96 -18.91 7.63
CA LEU A 120 -3.41 -18.85 7.77
C LEU A 120 -3.97 -20.25 8.12
N HIS A 121 -4.95 -20.31 9.03
CA HIS A 121 -5.66 -21.53 9.34
C HIS A 121 -6.55 -21.98 8.17
N SER A 122 -7.14 -21.03 7.46
CA SER A 122 -7.94 -21.24 6.25
C SER A 122 -8.00 -19.96 5.42
N ILE A 123 -8.36 -20.09 4.16
CA ILE A 123 -8.65 -18.95 3.27
C ILE A 123 -10.15 -18.97 2.98
N PRO A 124 -10.93 -18.04 3.53
CA PRO A 124 -12.37 -17.95 3.25
C PRO A 124 -12.68 -17.75 1.77
N GLU A 125 -13.84 -18.18 1.32
CA GLU A 125 -14.28 -18.04 -0.07
C GLU A 125 -14.24 -16.58 -0.55
N ALA A 126 -14.66 -15.63 0.29
CA ALA A 126 -14.61 -14.21 -0.03
C ALA A 126 -13.18 -13.69 -0.25
N VAL A 127 -12.19 -14.20 0.50
CA VAL A 127 -10.77 -13.88 0.28
C VAL A 127 -10.27 -14.49 -1.02
N SER A 128 -10.69 -15.74 -1.31
CA SER A 128 -10.35 -16.42 -2.56
C SER A 128 -10.92 -15.66 -3.77
N ALA A 129 -12.14 -15.15 -3.67
CA ALA A 129 -12.75 -14.32 -4.69
C ALA A 129 -11.99 -13.01 -4.91
N ASP A 130 -11.57 -12.31 -3.83
CA ASP A 130 -10.73 -11.12 -3.93
C ASP A 130 -9.38 -11.44 -4.62
N LEU A 131 -8.74 -12.56 -4.27
CA LEU A 131 -7.48 -12.98 -4.91
C LEU A 131 -7.65 -13.32 -6.39
N ALA A 132 -8.74 -13.99 -6.76
CA ALA A 132 -9.07 -14.27 -8.16
C ALA A 132 -9.24 -12.95 -8.94
N ARG A 133 -10.01 -12.00 -8.40
CA ARG A 133 -10.20 -10.69 -9.02
C ARG A 133 -8.90 -9.90 -9.17
N LEU A 134 -8.01 -9.94 -8.18
CA LEU A 134 -6.67 -9.35 -8.28
C LEU A 134 -5.86 -9.99 -9.43
N GLY A 135 -5.90 -11.30 -9.55
CA GLY A 135 -5.24 -12.03 -10.65
C GLY A 135 -5.74 -11.59 -12.02
N GLU A 136 -7.06 -11.43 -12.18
CA GLU A 136 -7.66 -10.92 -13.42
C GLU A 136 -7.19 -9.49 -13.73
N LEU A 137 -7.29 -8.57 -12.76
CA LEU A 137 -6.87 -7.18 -12.94
C LEU A 137 -5.39 -7.08 -13.32
N TRP A 138 -4.54 -7.80 -12.63
CA TRP A 138 -3.11 -7.73 -12.88
C TRP A 138 -2.73 -8.34 -14.24
N SER A 139 -3.35 -9.47 -14.60
CA SER A 139 -3.15 -10.06 -15.93
C SER A 139 -3.63 -9.12 -17.03
N GLU A 140 -4.85 -8.57 -16.88
CA GLU A 140 -5.39 -7.62 -17.87
C GLU A 140 -4.49 -6.39 -18.04
N GLY A 141 -4.04 -5.77 -16.95
CA GLY A 141 -3.18 -4.59 -17.01
C GLY A 141 -1.86 -4.86 -17.71
N LEU A 142 -1.19 -5.95 -17.32
CA LEU A 142 0.11 -6.34 -17.88
C LEU A 142 0.01 -6.72 -19.36
N GLU A 143 -1.01 -7.47 -19.76
CA GLU A 143 -1.23 -7.87 -21.14
C GLU A 143 -1.63 -6.67 -22.02
N ARG A 144 -2.60 -5.89 -21.57
CA ARG A 144 -3.18 -4.77 -22.34
C ARG A 144 -2.18 -3.64 -22.59
N HIS A 145 -1.31 -3.37 -21.61
CA HIS A 145 -0.39 -2.23 -21.63
C HIS A 145 1.08 -2.63 -21.85
N GLY A 146 1.36 -3.93 -22.07
CA GLY A 146 2.69 -4.44 -22.43
C GLY A 146 3.67 -4.54 -21.26
N GLY A 147 3.20 -4.40 -20.00
CA GLY A 147 4.06 -4.58 -18.81
C GLY A 147 5.38 -3.80 -18.84
N PRO A 148 6.25 -3.99 -17.87
CA PRO A 148 6.18 -4.86 -16.69
C PRO A 148 5.32 -4.32 -15.55
N PHE A 149 4.77 -3.11 -15.67
CA PHE A 149 3.86 -2.48 -14.70
C PHE A 149 2.43 -2.46 -15.25
N LEU A 150 1.43 -2.27 -14.37
CA LEU A 150 0.02 -2.36 -14.76
C LEU A 150 -0.40 -1.30 -15.78
N GLY A 151 0.22 -0.12 -15.74
CA GLY A 151 -0.04 0.96 -16.67
C GLY A 151 0.91 1.01 -17.88
N GLY A 152 1.84 0.04 -18.02
CA GLY A 152 2.81 -0.02 -19.11
C GLY A 152 4.25 -0.26 -18.70
N ALA A 153 5.22 0.34 -19.42
CA ALA A 153 6.64 0.09 -19.21
C ALA A 153 7.22 0.71 -17.92
N ALA A 154 6.58 1.72 -17.36
CA ALA A 154 7.05 2.45 -16.17
C ALA A 154 6.07 2.31 -14.99
N PHE A 155 6.64 2.33 -13.78
CA PHE A 155 5.86 2.43 -12.54
C PHE A 155 4.95 3.67 -12.58
N SER A 156 3.76 3.52 -12.03
CA SER A 156 2.80 4.62 -11.86
C SER A 156 1.94 4.40 -10.61
N ALA A 157 1.04 5.32 -10.33
CA ALA A 157 0.21 5.28 -9.14
C ALA A 157 -0.62 4.00 -8.99
N VAL A 158 -1.08 3.38 -10.09
CA VAL A 158 -1.83 2.12 -10.00
C VAL A 158 -1.00 1.03 -9.31
N ASP A 159 0.30 0.97 -9.58
CA ASP A 159 1.21 0.01 -8.96
C ASP A 159 1.35 0.27 -7.46
N ALA A 160 1.43 1.55 -7.06
CA ALA A 160 1.46 1.95 -5.66
C ALA A 160 0.18 1.55 -4.90
N PHE A 161 -0.99 1.58 -5.56
CA PHE A 161 -2.24 1.14 -4.94
C PHE A 161 -2.24 -0.36 -4.63
N PHE A 162 -1.55 -1.17 -5.42
CA PHE A 162 -1.41 -2.62 -5.20
C PHE A 162 -0.19 -3.00 -4.35
N ALA A 163 0.75 -2.10 -4.09
CA ALA A 163 1.93 -2.37 -3.26
C ALA A 163 1.62 -2.98 -1.88
N PRO A 164 0.59 -2.53 -1.12
CA PRO A 164 0.21 -3.18 0.12
C PRO A 164 -0.25 -4.64 -0.04
N VAL A 165 -0.76 -5.02 -1.22
CA VAL A 165 -1.16 -6.39 -1.51
C VAL A 165 0.06 -7.29 -1.64
N ALA A 166 1.15 -6.79 -2.25
CA ALA A 166 2.40 -7.54 -2.36
C ALA A 166 2.98 -7.90 -0.96
N PHE A 167 2.90 -6.98 0.01
CA PHE A 167 3.25 -7.29 1.40
C PHE A 167 2.32 -8.36 1.99
N ARG A 168 1.00 -8.29 1.77
CA ARG A 168 0.05 -9.31 2.25
C ARG A 168 0.34 -10.69 1.66
N ILE A 169 0.61 -10.76 0.36
CA ILE A 169 1.00 -12.02 -0.30
C ILE A 169 2.21 -12.63 0.40
N ARG A 170 3.25 -11.84 0.65
CA ARG A 170 4.47 -12.28 1.32
C ARG A 170 4.23 -12.69 2.77
N SER A 171 3.48 -11.88 3.52
CA SER A 171 3.31 -12.07 4.97
C SER A 171 2.44 -13.27 5.32
N TYR A 172 1.46 -13.58 4.48
CA TYR A 172 0.52 -14.68 4.71
C TYR A 172 0.70 -15.88 3.77
N GLY A 173 1.70 -15.85 2.88
CA GLY A 173 1.89 -16.92 1.90
C GLY A 173 0.66 -17.17 1.04
N LEU A 174 -0.01 -16.08 0.57
CA LEU A 174 -1.26 -16.20 -0.17
C LEU A 174 -1.05 -16.92 -1.50
N PRO A 175 -2.00 -17.78 -1.94
CA PRO A 175 -1.83 -18.67 -3.09
C PRO A 175 -2.01 -17.95 -4.43
N VAL A 176 -1.12 -17.01 -4.73
CA VAL A 176 -1.02 -16.38 -6.05
C VAL A 176 0.11 -17.03 -6.84
N THR A 177 -0.09 -17.22 -8.14
CA THR A 177 0.84 -17.94 -9.01
C THR A 177 1.06 -17.19 -10.34
N GLY A 178 2.01 -17.68 -11.13
CA GLY A 178 2.23 -17.20 -12.50
C GLY A 178 2.52 -15.70 -12.56
N THR A 179 1.85 -15.02 -13.47
CA THR A 179 2.03 -13.57 -13.74
C THR A 179 1.74 -12.70 -12.51
N ALA A 180 0.73 -13.08 -11.71
CA ALA A 180 0.37 -12.33 -10.50
C ALA A 180 1.47 -12.41 -9.43
N LEU A 181 2.08 -13.58 -9.23
CA LEU A 181 3.21 -13.73 -8.30
C LEU A 181 4.42 -12.93 -8.80
N ALA A 182 4.77 -13.07 -10.08
CA ALA A 182 5.89 -12.34 -10.67
C ALA A 182 5.72 -10.80 -10.56
N TYR A 183 4.48 -10.32 -10.68
CA TYR A 183 4.18 -8.90 -10.50
C TYR A 183 4.32 -8.48 -9.02
N ALA A 184 3.80 -9.26 -8.08
CA ALA A 184 3.96 -8.99 -6.65
C ALA A 184 5.45 -8.95 -6.24
N GLU A 185 6.26 -9.88 -6.73
CA GLU A 185 7.71 -9.91 -6.50
C GLU A 185 8.40 -8.67 -7.11
N ARG A 186 7.98 -8.24 -8.30
CA ARG A 186 8.48 -7.00 -8.91
C ARG A 186 8.16 -5.78 -8.05
N LEU A 187 6.96 -5.66 -7.51
CA LEU A 187 6.62 -4.57 -6.58
C LEU A 187 7.53 -4.60 -5.35
N LEU A 188 7.70 -5.75 -4.72
CA LEU A 188 8.59 -5.90 -3.55
C LEU A 188 10.06 -5.59 -3.87
N ALA A 189 10.47 -5.71 -5.13
CA ALA A 189 11.83 -5.41 -5.58
C ALA A 189 12.07 -3.92 -5.88
N LEU A 190 11.05 -3.08 -5.93
CA LEU A 190 11.19 -1.64 -6.12
C LEU A 190 12.09 -1.01 -5.04
N PRO A 191 12.94 -0.04 -5.38
CA PRO A 191 13.78 0.67 -4.41
C PRO A 191 12.98 1.23 -3.23
N GLY A 192 11.86 1.92 -3.48
CA GLY A 192 11.00 2.48 -2.44
C GLY A 192 10.34 1.40 -1.58
N MET A 193 9.95 0.25 -2.15
CA MET A 193 9.39 -0.86 -1.38
C MET A 193 10.42 -1.49 -0.45
N ARG A 194 11.67 -1.63 -0.90
CA ARG A 194 12.77 -2.12 -0.05
C ARG A 194 13.12 -1.13 1.05
N GLU A 195 13.13 0.17 0.74
CA GLU A 195 13.34 1.22 1.74
C GLU A 195 12.22 1.21 2.79
N TRP A 196 10.95 1.13 2.34
CA TRP A 196 9.80 1.03 3.25
C TRP A 196 9.89 -0.20 4.14
N ASP A 197 10.18 -1.36 3.57
CA ASP A 197 10.30 -2.63 4.29
C ASP A 197 11.42 -2.58 5.34
N ALA A 198 12.61 -2.13 4.95
CA ALA A 198 13.74 -1.99 5.88
C ALA A 198 13.40 -1.04 7.04
N ALA A 199 12.78 0.10 6.75
CA ALA A 199 12.35 1.03 7.78
C ALA A 199 11.26 0.44 8.68
N ALA A 200 10.27 -0.29 8.12
CA ALA A 200 9.24 -0.97 8.87
C ALA A 200 9.79 -2.02 9.84
N LEU A 201 10.78 -2.79 9.41
CA LEU A 201 11.44 -3.79 10.26
C LEU A 201 12.27 -3.15 11.39
N ALA A 202 12.82 -1.98 11.14
CA ALA A 202 13.64 -1.24 12.11
C ALA A 202 12.83 -0.38 13.10
N GLU A 203 11.50 -0.26 12.91
CA GLU A 203 10.65 0.50 13.83
C GLU A 203 10.69 -0.11 15.24
N PRO A 204 11.04 0.67 16.30
CA PRO A 204 11.04 0.17 17.67
C PRO A 204 9.64 0.10 18.28
N TRP A 205 8.69 0.80 17.68
CA TRP A 205 7.31 0.85 18.17
C TRP A 205 6.50 -0.37 17.75
N ARG A 206 5.62 -0.81 18.64
CA ARG A 206 4.63 -1.86 18.37
C ARG A 206 3.24 -1.30 18.60
N ASP A 207 2.31 -1.79 17.81
CA ASP A 207 0.87 -1.57 18.03
C ASP A 207 0.22 -2.92 18.28
N PRO A 208 -0.11 -3.24 19.55
CA PRO A 208 -0.67 -4.54 19.90
C PRO A 208 -1.95 -4.87 19.15
N GLU A 209 -2.82 -3.88 18.91
CA GLU A 209 -4.07 -4.09 18.19
C GLU A 209 -3.83 -4.55 16.73
N HIS A 210 -2.91 -3.91 16.02
CA HIS A 210 -2.55 -4.33 14.66
C HIS A 210 -1.81 -5.68 14.65
N ASP A 211 -0.98 -5.96 15.66
CA ASP A 211 -0.29 -7.24 15.77
C ASP A 211 -1.28 -8.38 16.05
N GLU A 212 -2.25 -8.19 16.94
CA GLU A 212 -3.33 -9.13 17.19
C GLU A 212 -4.18 -9.37 15.95
N GLN A 213 -4.55 -8.32 15.23
CA GLN A 213 -5.28 -8.43 13.96
C GLN A 213 -4.49 -9.24 12.91
N ALA A 214 -3.17 -9.09 12.86
CA ALA A 214 -2.34 -9.79 11.90
C ALA A 214 -2.34 -11.31 12.12
N VAL A 215 -2.43 -11.77 13.36
CA VAL A 215 -2.42 -13.20 13.71
C VAL A 215 -3.80 -13.78 14.01
N ALA A 216 -4.85 -12.97 13.98
CA ALA A 216 -6.20 -13.39 14.35
C ALA A 216 -6.72 -14.60 13.56
N ASN A 217 -6.26 -14.78 12.31
CA ASN A 217 -6.72 -15.84 11.39
C ASN A 217 -5.66 -16.89 11.10
N GLY A 218 -4.56 -16.91 11.85
CA GLY A 218 -3.43 -17.80 11.57
C GLY A 218 -2.48 -17.98 12.74
N THR A 219 -1.42 -18.70 12.49
CA THR A 219 -0.33 -18.93 13.45
C THR A 219 0.89 -18.11 13.04
N LEU A 220 1.46 -17.34 13.98
CA LEU A 220 2.72 -16.62 13.77
C LEU A 220 3.86 -17.62 13.54
N ILE A 221 4.51 -17.52 12.38
CA ILE A 221 5.65 -18.36 12.00
C ILE A 221 6.97 -17.64 12.30
N ALA A 222 7.05 -16.33 12.03
CA ALA A 222 8.23 -15.52 12.31
C ALA A 222 7.85 -14.06 12.50
N ASP A 223 8.61 -13.37 13.34
CA ASP A 223 8.64 -11.91 13.45
C ASP A 223 10.06 -11.45 13.14
N LEU A 224 10.20 -10.70 12.05
CA LEU A 224 11.49 -10.25 11.51
C LEU A 224 11.85 -8.82 11.96
N ARG A 225 11.00 -8.21 12.76
CA ARG A 225 11.23 -6.85 13.29
C ARG A 225 12.34 -6.88 14.33
N VAL A 226 13.08 -5.76 14.47
CA VAL A 226 14.01 -5.60 15.59
C VAL A 226 13.28 -5.82 16.93
N PRO A 227 13.94 -6.33 17.97
CA PRO A 227 13.35 -6.41 19.30
C PRO A 227 12.84 -5.04 19.76
N ALA A 228 11.69 -5.02 20.46
CA ALA A 228 11.09 -3.82 21.00
C ALA A 228 11.87 -3.29 22.21
#